data_e4168dcc7ac1f3b6719ede92728cd698
#
_entry.id   e4168dcc7ac1f3b6719ede92728cd698
#
_cell.length_a   1.000
_cell.length_b   1.000
_cell.length_c   1.000
_cell.angle_alpha   90.00
_cell.angle_beta   90.00
_cell.angle_gamma   90.00
#
_symmetry.space_group_name_H-M   'P 1'
#
loop_
_entity.id
_entity.type
_entity.pdbx_description
1 polymer ?
#
loop_
_entity_poly.entity_id
_entity_poly.type
_entity_poly.pdbx_seq_one_letter_code
_entity_poly.pdbx_strand_id
1 'polypeptide(L)'
;MMRRGDESADQERARFKESRRFCKAVEAILGEPPDIVFEHVGKATFPTSVLVVRPFGKVVICGATSGYQLDFDVRYLWMRQKQIIGSHFANAWEATKANQLIEESKVRPVLWQTMGFEKVAEAHQLLRDNRHLGKIAILVGATEEGQGKTADGPGAIRAEVGA
;
A
#
# COMPACT_ATOMS: atom_id res chain seq x y z
N MET A 1 -5.65 2.82 33.09
CA MET A 1 -6.67 3.64 32.39
C MET A 1 -5.95 4.87 31.86
N MET A 2 -5.38 4.77 30.63
CA MET A 2 -4.69 5.91 30.01
C MET A 2 -5.73 6.88 29.48
N ARG A 3 -5.61 8.15 29.89
CA ARG A 3 -6.46 9.23 29.40
C ARG A 3 -6.25 9.41 27.90
N ARG A 4 -7.34 9.60 27.15
CA ARG A 4 -7.34 10.05 25.76
C ARG A 4 -6.47 11.30 25.67
N GLY A 5 -5.45 11.30 24.78
CA GLY A 5 -4.80 12.54 24.42
C GLY A 5 -5.85 13.40 23.73
N ASP A 6 -6.18 14.53 24.34
CA ASP A 6 -7.12 15.52 23.81
C ASP A 6 -6.52 16.12 22.54
N GLU A 7 -6.81 15.49 21.39
CA GLU A 7 -6.71 16.19 20.12
C GLU A 7 -7.76 17.31 20.18
N SER A 8 -7.37 18.57 19.96
CA SER A 8 -8.32 19.67 19.99
C SER A 8 -9.40 19.44 18.91
N ALA A 9 -10.64 19.87 19.17
CA ALA A 9 -11.74 19.75 18.21
C ALA A 9 -11.39 20.34 16.83
N ASP A 10 -10.49 21.32 16.79
CA ASP A 10 -10.01 21.94 15.56
C ASP A 10 -9.05 21.03 14.79
N GLN A 11 -8.20 20.26 15.47
CA GLN A 11 -7.32 19.26 14.84
C GLN A 11 -8.15 18.11 14.24
N GLU A 12 -9.17 17.63 14.94
CA GLU A 12 -10.08 16.61 14.45
C GLU A 12 -10.83 17.08 13.20
N ARG A 13 -11.36 18.30 13.21
CA ARG A 13 -12.02 18.92 12.06
C ARG A 13 -11.07 19.07 10.86
N ALA A 14 -9.84 19.52 11.10
CA ALA A 14 -8.84 19.67 10.05
C ALA A 14 -8.50 18.31 9.42
N ARG A 15 -8.28 17.27 10.22
CA ARG A 15 -8.02 15.91 9.75
C ARG A 15 -9.19 15.35 8.95
N PHE A 16 -10.41 15.55 9.41
CA PHE A 16 -11.62 15.12 8.69
C PHE A 16 -11.76 15.85 7.34
N LYS A 17 -11.50 17.14 7.30
CA LYS A 17 -11.51 17.93 6.05
C LYS A 17 -10.49 17.40 5.05
N GLU A 18 -9.28 17.06 5.51
CA GLU A 18 -8.22 16.49 4.67
C GLU A 18 -8.59 15.09 4.17
N SER A 19 -9.15 14.24 5.02
CA SER A 19 -9.65 12.92 4.61
C SER A 19 -10.71 13.05 3.51
N ARG A 20 -11.63 14.00 3.63
CA ARG A 20 -12.64 14.25 2.59
C ARG A 20 -12.04 14.78 1.29
N ARG A 21 -11.00 15.63 1.38
CA ARG A 21 -10.26 16.09 0.20
C ARG A 21 -9.60 14.89 -0.52
N PHE A 22 -8.97 14.01 0.24
CA PHE A 22 -8.37 12.78 -0.28
C PHE A 22 -9.42 11.89 -0.96
N CYS A 23 -10.57 11.65 -0.32
CA CYS A 23 -11.65 10.85 -0.92
C CYS A 23 -12.10 11.41 -2.28
N LYS A 24 -12.29 12.73 -2.38
CA LYS A 24 -12.66 13.38 -3.65
C LYS A 24 -11.58 13.24 -4.72
N ALA A 25 -10.30 13.32 -4.34
CA ALA A 25 -9.20 13.14 -5.28
C ALA A 25 -9.14 11.70 -5.82
N VAL A 26 -9.34 10.70 -4.96
CA VAL A 26 -9.41 9.29 -5.37
C VAL A 26 -10.61 9.05 -6.30
N GLU A 27 -11.77 9.56 -5.95
CA GLU A 27 -12.99 9.45 -6.77
C GLU A 27 -12.84 10.14 -8.13
N ALA A 28 -12.17 11.29 -8.17
CA ALA A 28 -11.89 12.00 -9.45
C ALA A 28 -10.97 11.20 -10.38
N ILE A 29 -10.05 10.37 -9.83
CA ILE A 29 -9.14 9.52 -10.60
C ILE A 29 -9.85 8.24 -11.06
N LEU A 30 -10.63 7.60 -10.19
CA LEU A 30 -11.24 6.30 -10.44
C LEU A 30 -12.63 6.39 -11.10
N GLY A 31 -13.28 7.56 -11.03
CA GLY A 31 -14.68 7.75 -11.43
C GLY A 31 -15.69 7.38 -10.35
N GLU A 32 -15.29 6.57 -9.36
CA GLU A 32 -16.09 6.11 -8.23
C GLU A 32 -15.22 5.79 -7.02
N PRO A 33 -15.78 5.66 -5.80
CA PRO A 33 -15.05 5.21 -4.63
C PRO A 33 -14.56 3.76 -4.81
N PRO A 34 -13.36 3.39 -4.31
CA PRO A 34 -12.77 2.07 -4.51
C PRO A 34 -13.56 0.95 -3.81
N ASP A 35 -13.58 -0.24 -4.43
CA ASP A 35 -14.16 -1.46 -3.85
C ASP A 35 -13.38 -1.95 -2.64
N ILE A 36 -12.05 -1.86 -2.72
CA ILE A 36 -11.12 -2.39 -1.73
C ILE A 36 -10.08 -1.32 -1.42
N VAL A 37 -9.83 -1.15 -0.13
CA VAL A 37 -8.67 -0.37 0.37
C VAL A 37 -7.73 -1.33 1.07
N PHE A 38 -6.47 -1.35 0.62
CA PHE A 38 -5.40 -2.11 1.25
C PHE A 38 -4.70 -1.23 2.27
N GLU A 39 -4.81 -1.57 3.55
CA GLU A 39 -4.36 -0.76 4.68
C GLU A 39 -3.21 -1.44 5.43
N HIS A 40 -2.10 -0.77 5.59
CA HIS A 40 -0.96 -1.27 6.36
C HIS A 40 -0.29 -0.22 7.27
N VAL A 41 -0.77 1.02 7.22
CA VAL A 41 -0.23 2.13 8.02
C VAL A 41 -0.88 2.17 9.40
N GLY A 42 -2.17 1.93 9.51
CA GLY A 42 -2.88 1.83 10.78
C GLY A 42 -3.39 3.17 11.29
N LYS A 43 -3.06 3.53 12.54
CA LYS A 43 -3.69 4.65 13.26
C LYS A 43 -3.80 5.95 12.46
N ALA A 44 -2.79 6.31 11.71
CA ALA A 44 -2.75 7.59 10.98
C ALA A 44 -3.72 7.63 9.77
N THR A 45 -3.95 6.50 9.10
CA THR A 45 -4.68 6.44 7.82
C THR A 45 -6.01 5.68 7.88
N PHE A 46 -6.18 4.80 8.86
CA PHE A 46 -7.33 3.93 8.96
C PHE A 46 -8.70 4.64 8.92
N PRO A 47 -8.92 5.78 9.64
CA PRO A 47 -10.17 6.51 9.54
C PRO A 47 -10.48 6.97 8.11
N THR A 48 -9.44 7.38 7.35
CA THR A 48 -9.57 7.77 5.94
C THR A 48 -9.85 6.56 5.06
N SER A 49 -9.23 5.42 5.33
CA SER A 49 -9.45 4.15 4.62
C SER A 49 -10.90 3.67 4.76
N VAL A 50 -11.49 3.77 5.97
CA VAL A 50 -12.91 3.49 6.18
C VAL A 50 -13.82 4.50 5.47
N LEU A 51 -13.41 5.76 5.40
CA LEU A 51 -14.20 6.79 4.75
C LEU A 51 -14.24 6.62 3.23
N VAL A 52 -13.08 6.37 2.59
CA VAL A 52 -12.91 6.38 1.13
C VAL A 52 -13.51 5.16 0.43
N VAL A 53 -13.49 3.99 1.07
CA VAL A 53 -14.06 2.76 0.48
C VAL A 53 -15.56 2.91 0.24
N ARG A 54 -16.07 2.40 -0.90
CA ARG A 54 -17.49 2.49 -1.25
C ARG A 54 -18.40 1.77 -0.25
N PRO A 55 -19.72 2.05 -0.25
CA PRO A 55 -20.69 1.18 0.43
C PRO A 55 -20.53 -0.29 0.01
N PHE A 56 -20.64 -1.22 0.96
CA PHE A 56 -20.40 -2.67 0.80
C PHE A 56 -18.94 -3.04 0.43
N GLY A 57 -18.04 -2.07 0.38
CA GLY A 57 -16.62 -2.30 0.10
C GLY A 57 -15.85 -2.81 1.31
N LYS A 58 -14.55 -3.05 1.12
CA LYS A 58 -13.70 -3.73 2.11
C LYS A 58 -12.44 -2.93 2.42
N VAL A 59 -12.09 -2.82 3.68
CA VAL A 59 -10.76 -2.40 4.13
C VAL A 59 -10.00 -3.65 4.55
N VAL A 60 -8.93 -3.99 3.85
CA VAL A 60 -8.08 -5.15 4.13
C VAL A 60 -6.84 -4.68 4.87
N ILE A 61 -6.65 -5.13 6.10
CA ILE A 61 -5.53 -4.72 6.96
C ILE A 61 -4.51 -5.84 7.03
N CYS A 62 -3.24 -5.51 6.72
CA CYS A 62 -2.12 -6.42 6.88
C CYS A 62 -1.01 -5.87 7.79
N GLY A 63 -1.17 -4.68 8.37
CA GLY A 63 -0.19 -4.06 9.24
C GLY A 63 -0.70 -2.76 9.87
N ALA A 64 0.08 -2.20 10.80
CA ALA A 64 -0.28 -0.97 11.51
C ALA A 64 0.98 -0.21 11.98
N THR A 65 1.84 0.20 11.04
CA THR A 65 3.15 0.81 11.30
C THR A 65 3.09 2.12 12.09
N SER A 66 1.97 2.85 12.01
CA SER A 66 1.76 4.10 12.77
C SER A 66 1.06 3.90 14.12
N GLY A 67 0.68 2.66 14.45
CA GLY A 67 0.05 2.29 15.72
C GLY A 67 -1.12 1.34 15.56
N TYR A 68 -1.28 0.46 16.58
CA TYR A 68 -2.24 -0.66 16.57
C TYR A 68 -3.62 -0.28 17.09
N GLN A 69 -3.72 0.78 17.88
CA GLN A 69 -4.99 1.22 18.45
C GLN A 69 -5.65 2.19 17.46
N LEU A 70 -6.80 1.78 16.94
CA LEU A 70 -7.53 2.51 15.91
C LEU A 70 -8.72 3.23 16.54
N ASP A 71 -8.87 4.52 16.25
CA ASP A 71 -10.02 5.33 16.64
C ASP A 71 -10.64 5.93 15.38
N PHE A 72 -11.90 5.58 15.11
CA PHE A 72 -12.64 6.07 13.94
C PHE A 72 -14.15 6.13 14.21
N ASP A 73 -14.86 6.92 13.45
CA ASP A 73 -16.31 7.03 13.52
C ASP A 73 -16.97 5.79 12.91
N VAL A 74 -17.48 4.91 13.78
CA VAL A 74 -18.06 3.65 13.37
C VAL A 74 -19.33 3.80 12.50
N ARG A 75 -19.96 4.99 12.49
CA ARG A 75 -21.10 5.27 11.62
C ARG A 75 -20.76 5.10 10.15
N TYR A 76 -19.54 5.45 9.74
CA TYR A 76 -19.07 5.25 8.37
C TYR A 76 -18.88 3.78 8.00
N LEU A 77 -18.76 2.89 8.97
CA LEU A 77 -18.68 1.44 8.78
C LEU A 77 -20.09 0.81 8.67
N TRP A 78 -20.88 0.90 9.76
CA TRP A 78 -22.14 0.14 9.85
C TRP A 78 -23.26 0.72 8.98
N MET A 79 -23.42 2.04 8.90
CA MET A 79 -24.46 2.67 8.06
C MET A 79 -24.24 2.41 6.55
N ARG A 80 -23.04 2.11 6.14
CA ARG A 80 -22.67 1.82 4.75
C ARG A 80 -22.36 0.35 4.51
N GLN A 81 -22.57 -0.51 5.51
CA GLN A 81 -22.39 -1.96 5.45
C GLN A 81 -21.00 -2.35 4.89
N LYS A 82 -19.96 -1.59 5.28
CA LYS A 82 -18.58 -1.85 4.88
C LYS A 82 -17.98 -2.97 5.72
N GLN A 83 -16.91 -3.57 5.26
CA GLN A 83 -16.22 -4.67 5.93
C GLN A 83 -14.80 -4.27 6.29
N ILE A 84 -14.31 -4.79 7.42
CA ILE A 84 -12.90 -4.73 7.83
C ILE A 84 -12.41 -6.17 7.90
N ILE A 85 -11.36 -6.48 7.15
CA ILE A 85 -10.83 -7.84 7.02
C ILE A 85 -9.36 -7.83 7.38
N GLY A 86 -8.97 -8.69 8.32
CA GLY A 86 -7.55 -8.95 8.62
C GLY A 86 -6.93 -9.84 7.56
N SER A 87 -5.70 -9.54 7.18
CA SER A 87 -4.88 -10.38 6.30
C SER A 87 -3.53 -10.61 6.97
N HIS A 88 -3.09 -11.85 7.03
CA HIS A 88 -1.85 -12.22 7.69
C HIS A 88 -1.16 -13.37 6.99
N PHE A 89 0.05 -13.11 6.50
CA PHE A 89 0.86 -14.03 5.72
C PHE A 89 0.20 -14.51 4.43
N ALA A 90 0.95 -15.33 3.70
CA ALA A 90 0.50 -16.04 2.52
C ALA A 90 1.15 -17.44 2.54
N ASN A 91 0.44 -18.44 2.08
CA ASN A 91 1.02 -19.75 1.82
C ASN A 91 1.71 -19.78 0.45
N ALA A 92 2.42 -20.87 0.14
CA ALA A 92 3.17 -21.01 -1.12
C ALA A 92 2.26 -20.91 -2.36
N TRP A 93 1.03 -21.40 -2.29
CA TRP A 93 0.08 -21.32 -3.40
C TRP A 93 -0.37 -19.87 -3.65
N GLU A 94 -0.70 -19.12 -2.59
CA GLU A 94 -1.09 -17.70 -2.69
C GLU A 94 0.08 -16.86 -3.21
N ALA A 95 1.31 -17.11 -2.74
CA ALA A 95 2.50 -16.43 -3.24
C ALA A 95 2.73 -16.71 -4.74
N THR A 96 2.55 -17.97 -5.18
CA THR A 96 2.63 -18.33 -6.59
C THR A 96 1.57 -17.60 -7.42
N LYS A 97 0.33 -17.51 -6.92
CA LYS A 97 -0.74 -16.77 -7.60
C LYS A 97 -0.46 -15.27 -7.69
N ALA A 98 0.10 -14.67 -6.64
CA ALA A 98 0.52 -13.27 -6.67
C ALA A 98 1.62 -13.03 -7.73
N ASN A 99 2.61 -13.91 -7.81
CA ASN A 99 3.65 -13.85 -8.83
C ASN A 99 3.07 -13.97 -10.25
N GLN A 100 2.12 -14.88 -10.48
CA GLN A 100 1.43 -14.98 -11.77
C GLN A 100 0.75 -13.67 -12.18
N LEU A 101 0.11 -12.95 -11.25
CA LEU A 101 -0.49 -11.64 -11.56
C LEU A 101 0.56 -10.60 -11.98
N ILE A 102 1.77 -10.68 -11.43
CA ILE A 102 2.88 -9.80 -11.82
C ILE A 102 3.39 -10.20 -13.21
N GLU A 103 3.60 -11.50 -13.45
CA GLU A 103 4.05 -12.06 -14.74
C GLU A 103 3.07 -11.73 -15.88
N GLU A 104 1.78 -11.80 -15.60
CA GLU A 104 0.69 -11.44 -16.53
C GLU A 104 0.49 -9.91 -16.65
N SER A 105 1.33 -9.12 -16.02
CA SER A 105 1.23 -7.64 -15.97
C SER A 105 -0.10 -7.10 -15.43
N LYS A 106 -0.87 -7.91 -14.70
CA LYS A 106 -2.10 -7.50 -14.00
C LYS A 106 -1.82 -6.68 -12.76
N VAL A 107 -0.67 -6.92 -12.13
CA VAL A 107 -0.12 -6.11 -11.03
C VAL A 107 1.27 -5.65 -11.44
N ARG A 108 1.50 -4.34 -11.45
CA ARG A 108 2.81 -3.75 -11.77
C ARG A 108 3.40 -3.13 -10.50
N PRO A 109 4.40 -3.77 -9.88
CA PRO A 109 5.13 -3.15 -8.78
C PRO A 109 5.79 -1.84 -9.25
N VAL A 110 5.63 -0.78 -8.46
CA VAL A 110 6.30 0.49 -8.76
C VAL A 110 7.78 0.36 -8.39
N LEU A 111 8.63 0.08 -9.37
CA LEU A 111 10.08 0.11 -9.21
C LEU A 111 10.56 1.55 -9.41
N TRP A 112 11.16 2.12 -8.38
CA TRP A 112 11.69 3.49 -8.44
C TRP A 112 13.15 3.52 -8.88
N GLN A 113 13.96 2.62 -8.33
CA GLN A 113 15.40 2.58 -8.61
C GLN A 113 15.96 1.17 -8.44
N THR A 114 16.93 0.82 -9.28
CA THR A 114 17.77 -0.36 -9.14
C THR A 114 19.18 0.06 -8.73
N MET A 115 19.76 -0.62 -7.75
CA MET A 115 21.09 -0.32 -7.20
C MET A 115 21.94 -1.58 -7.12
N GLY A 116 23.25 -1.46 -7.28
CA GLY A 116 24.19 -2.54 -7.03
C GLY A 116 24.26 -2.94 -5.55
N PHE A 117 24.76 -4.13 -5.28
CA PHE A 117 24.83 -4.66 -3.91
C PHE A 117 25.66 -3.79 -2.96
N GLU A 118 26.68 -3.13 -3.44
CA GLU A 118 27.52 -2.21 -2.70
C GLU A 118 26.77 -0.98 -2.16
N LYS A 119 25.59 -0.68 -2.72
CA LYS A 119 24.74 0.45 -2.33
C LYS A 119 23.60 0.08 -1.37
N VAL A 120 23.61 -1.11 -0.80
CA VAL A 120 22.56 -1.56 0.14
C VAL A 120 22.37 -0.57 1.31
N ALA A 121 23.48 -0.05 1.87
CA ALA A 121 23.42 0.91 2.97
C ALA A 121 22.74 2.23 2.55
N GLU A 122 23.06 2.72 1.33
CA GLU A 122 22.42 3.91 0.76
C GLU A 122 20.91 3.67 0.53
N ALA A 123 20.55 2.50 -0.02
CA ALA A 123 19.14 2.13 -0.24
C ALA A 123 18.36 2.13 1.07
N HIS A 124 18.91 1.56 2.14
CA HIS A 124 18.30 1.58 3.48
C HIS A 124 18.14 3.00 4.02
N GLN A 125 19.14 3.87 3.79
CA GLN A 125 19.04 5.27 4.22
C GLN A 125 17.93 6.01 3.48
N LEU A 126 17.81 5.83 2.15
CA LEU A 126 16.72 6.41 1.36
C LEU A 126 15.34 5.97 1.83
N LEU A 127 15.18 4.67 2.18
CA LEU A 127 13.93 4.15 2.76
C LEU A 127 13.64 4.78 4.12
N ARG A 128 14.65 4.86 4.98
CA ARG A 128 14.54 5.44 6.34
C ARG A 128 14.17 6.93 6.29
N ASP A 129 14.75 7.66 5.35
CA ASP A 129 14.50 9.10 5.19
C ASP A 129 13.22 9.39 4.40
N ASN A 130 12.48 8.35 3.99
CA ASN A 130 11.27 8.44 3.16
C ASN A 130 11.52 9.22 1.86
N ARG A 131 12.69 9.05 1.26
CA ARG A 131 13.16 9.73 0.03
C ARG A 131 13.07 8.82 -1.19
N HIS A 132 11.99 8.06 -1.30
CA HIS A 132 11.76 7.12 -2.39
C HIS A 132 10.29 7.13 -2.82
N LEU A 133 10.03 6.71 -4.06
CA LEU A 133 8.70 6.52 -4.61
C LEU A 133 8.57 5.08 -5.13
N GLY A 134 8.03 4.17 -4.32
CA GLY A 134 7.90 2.77 -4.70
C GLY A 134 9.05 1.90 -4.17
N LYS A 135 9.52 0.93 -4.96
CA LYS A 135 10.49 -0.08 -4.55
C LYS A 135 11.90 0.28 -4.98
N ILE A 136 12.88 -0.04 -4.14
CA ILE A 136 14.29 -0.08 -4.51
C ILE A 136 14.66 -1.55 -4.67
N ALA A 137 15.15 -1.93 -5.85
CA ALA A 137 15.69 -3.26 -6.11
C ALA A 137 17.20 -3.26 -5.94
N ILE A 138 17.75 -4.32 -5.37
CA ILE A 138 19.18 -4.54 -5.21
C ILE A 138 19.61 -5.69 -6.11
N LEU A 139 20.62 -5.45 -6.94
CA LEU A 139 21.23 -6.49 -7.77
C LEU A 139 22.19 -7.32 -6.91
N VAL A 140 21.83 -8.59 -6.69
CA VAL A 140 22.66 -9.53 -5.94
C VAL A 140 23.28 -10.52 -6.90
N GLY A 141 24.60 -10.43 -7.10
CA GLY A 141 25.33 -11.26 -8.06
C GLY A 141 25.02 -10.98 -9.54
N ALA A 142 24.35 -9.87 -9.83
CA ALA A 142 24.06 -9.39 -11.18
C ALA A 142 24.67 -8.02 -11.39
N THR A 143 25.09 -7.69 -12.61
CA THR A 143 25.66 -6.38 -12.98
C THR A 143 24.61 -5.47 -13.63
N GLU A 144 23.53 -6.03 -14.12
CA GLU A 144 22.41 -5.31 -14.76
C GLU A 144 21.07 -6.00 -14.48
N GLU A 145 19.99 -5.29 -14.73
CA GLU A 145 18.64 -5.81 -14.57
C GLU A 145 18.36 -6.99 -15.54
N GLY A 146 17.60 -7.97 -15.06
CA GLY A 146 17.23 -9.14 -15.87
C GLY A 146 18.30 -10.24 -15.98
N GLN A 147 19.51 -10.03 -15.47
CA GLN A 147 20.49 -11.10 -15.38
C GLN A 147 20.04 -12.24 -14.46
N GLY A 148 20.38 -13.47 -14.84
CA GLY A 148 19.96 -14.69 -14.11
C GLY A 148 18.61 -15.23 -14.51
N LYS A 149 17.91 -14.60 -15.45
CA LYS A 149 16.72 -15.16 -16.10
C LYS A 149 17.09 -15.75 -17.44
N THR A 150 16.81 -17.03 -17.64
CA THR A 150 16.89 -17.63 -18.98
C THR A 150 15.72 -17.13 -19.82
N ALA A 151 15.99 -16.79 -21.08
CA ALA A 151 14.98 -16.26 -22.00
C ALA A 151 13.75 -17.17 -22.19
N ASP A 152 13.85 -18.43 -21.81
CA ASP A 152 12.86 -19.50 -22.01
C ASP A 152 12.28 -20.05 -20.70
N GLY A 153 12.56 -19.43 -19.55
CA GLY A 153 12.04 -19.87 -18.26
C GLY A 153 10.69 -19.21 -17.93
N PRO A 154 9.77 -19.91 -17.19
CA PRO A 154 8.58 -19.27 -16.66
C PRO A 154 8.98 -18.14 -15.71
N GLY A 155 8.74 -16.90 -16.13
CA GLY A 155 9.07 -15.68 -15.34
C GLY A 155 9.96 -14.66 -16.05
N ALA A 156 10.19 -14.77 -17.36
CA ALA A 156 10.85 -13.73 -18.12
C ALA A 156 9.97 -12.46 -18.14
N ILE A 157 10.28 -11.48 -17.29
CA ILE A 157 9.66 -10.16 -17.35
C ILE A 157 10.32 -9.43 -18.52
N ARG A 158 9.61 -9.29 -19.64
CA ARG A 158 10.03 -8.35 -20.69
C ARG A 158 9.86 -6.94 -20.14
N ALA A 159 10.96 -6.24 -19.95
CA ALA A 159 10.96 -4.82 -19.70
C ALA A 159 10.61 -4.11 -21.03
N GLU A 160 9.33 -3.93 -21.31
CA GLU A 160 8.92 -2.89 -22.24
C GLU A 160 8.79 -1.59 -21.44
N VAL A 161 9.87 -0.85 -21.36
CA VAL A 161 9.84 0.58 -21.01
C VAL A 161 9.37 1.29 -22.28
N GLY A 162 8.08 1.53 -22.35
CA GLY A 162 7.51 2.42 -23.38
C GLY A 162 7.98 3.85 -23.10
N ALA A 163 8.49 4.49 -24.15
CA ALA A 163 8.87 5.89 -24.23
C ALA A 163 7.71 6.85 -23.93
#